data_f8905dad27d9a13700b633da7a5d5993
#
_entry.id   f8905dad27d9a13700b633da7a5d5993
#
_cell.length_a   1.000
_cell.length_b   1.000
_cell.length_c   1.000
_cell.angle_alpha   90.00
_cell.angle_beta   90.00
_cell.angle_gamma   90.00
#
_symmetry.space_group_name_H-M   'P 1'
#
loop_
_entity.id
_entity.type
_entity.pdbx_description
1 polymer ?
#
loop_
_entity_poly.entity_id
_entity_poly.type
_entity_poly.pdbx_seq_one_letter_code
_entity_poly.pdbx_strand_id
1 'polypeptide(L)'
;GVMSRGLGDVYKRQDYIKRADYYAWEGKHWDLKRIIRYLPKDYQLLYTARQILISRGYGVDEAIKKVPQKLKNDPGLKYDRLKWRRKKGRVDSSLEILNDIQNTKKYLVRPDKWWKERSIIGRSLLYKKKYNTAYKVVSKHAMSEGPEYAEAEWMSGWIALSFLKKPELAENHFKNFYYSVNYPISLSRGAYWLGRTYEKIGDKENSNKWYFEGSNYLTTYYGQLSHMKVKPQEKFELDKLMFVDDKYEQEFYLKKLVAIVDLLDYLNKDKYTKHILR
;
A
#
# COMPACT_ATOMS: atom_id res chain seq x y z
N GLY A 1 -7.68 -46.96 15.99
CA GLY A 1 -8.58 -45.90 16.50
C GLY A 1 -7.89 -44.76 17.24
N VAL A 2 -6.73 -44.91 17.87
CA VAL A 2 -6.05 -43.85 18.66
C VAL A 2 -5.23 -42.91 17.78
N MET A 3 -4.58 -43.38 16.70
CA MET A 3 -3.80 -42.55 15.78
C MET A 3 -4.67 -41.58 14.97
N SER A 4 -5.90 -41.93 14.60
CA SER A 4 -6.75 -41.04 13.80
C SER A 4 -7.33 -39.86 14.61
N ARG A 5 -7.56 -40.05 15.92
CA ARG A 5 -8.00 -38.96 16.80
C ARG A 5 -6.88 -37.92 17.04
N GLY A 6 -5.63 -38.35 17.20
CA GLY A 6 -4.50 -37.45 17.40
C GLY A 6 -4.21 -36.57 16.17
N LEU A 7 -4.28 -37.11 14.97
CA LEU A 7 -4.13 -36.35 13.72
C LEU A 7 -5.26 -35.33 13.57
N GLY A 8 -6.52 -35.70 13.80
CA GLY A 8 -7.66 -34.78 13.73
C GLY A 8 -7.54 -33.59 14.72
N ASP A 9 -7.02 -33.81 15.91
CA ASP A 9 -6.81 -32.75 16.90
C ASP A 9 -5.65 -31.82 16.55
N VAL A 10 -4.58 -32.34 15.93
CA VAL A 10 -3.47 -31.52 15.42
C VAL A 10 -3.93 -30.60 14.30
N TYR A 11 -4.68 -31.12 13.33
CA TYR A 11 -5.24 -30.31 12.23
C TYR A 11 -6.20 -29.22 12.74
N LYS A 12 -7.11 -29.56 13.67
CA LYS A 12 -7.99 -28.57 14.31
C LYS A 12 -7.22 -27.46 15.03
N ARG A 13 -6.16 -27.80 15.74
CA ARG A 13 -5.31 -26.79 16.45
C ARG A 13 -4.62 -25.86 15.46
N GLN A 14 -4.10 -26.39 14.34
CA GLN A 14 -3.47 -25.55 13.31
C GLN A 14 -4.49 -24.62 12.64
N ASP A 15 -5.71 -25.08 12.40
CA ASP A 15 -6.77 -24.27 11.82
C ASP A 15 -7.19 -23.13 12.76
N TYR A 16 -7.24 -23.37 14.07
CA TYR A 16 -7.51 -22.31 15.05
C TYR A 16 -6.39 -21.27 15.08
N ILE A 17 -5.12 -21.66 14.97
CA ILE A 17 -3.99 -20.73 14.91
C ILE A 17 -4.09 -19.88 13.65
N LYS A 18 -4.30 -20.46 12.45
CA LYS A 18 -4.48 -19.74 11.19
C LYS A 18 -5.63 -18.75 11.25
N ARG A 19 -6.77 -19.15 11.83
CA ARG A 19 -7.95 -18.32 11.99
C ARG A 19 -7.70 -17.17 12.99
N ALA A 20 -6.99 -17.42 14.07
CA ALA A 20 -6.59 -16.38 15.03
C ALA A 20 -5.65 -15.36 14.38
N ASP A 21 -4.68 -15.83 13.61
CA ASP A 21 -3.77 -14.97 12.85
C ASP A 21 -4.51 -14.09 11.85
N TYR A 22 -5.42 -14.67 11.07
CA TYR A 22 -6.29 -13.92 10.16
C TYR A 22 -7.09 -12.83 10.90
N TYR A 23 -7.75 -13.15 12.01
CA TYR A 23 -8.51 -12.16 12.76
C TYR A 23 -7.62 -11.05 13.34
N ALA A 24 -6.42 -11.39 13.81
CA ALA A 24 -5.46 -10.41 14.30
C ALA A 24 -5.00 -9.47 13.18
N TRP A 25 -4.59 -10.00 12.01
CA TRP A 25 -4.18 -9.18 10.88
C TRP A 25 -5.31 -8.30 10.33
N GLU A 26 -6.57 -8.76 10.37
CA GLU A 26 -7.73 -7.98 9.96
C GLU A 26 -8.22 -7.01 11.05
N GLY A 27 -7.64 -7.04 12.25
CA GLY A 27 -8.02 -6.17 13.36
C GLY A 27 -9.36 -6.54 14.00
N LYS A 28 -9.86 -7.76 13.76
CA LYS A 28 -11.12 -8.29 14.28
C LYS A 28 -10.96 -8.76 15.73
N HIS A 29 -10.74 -7.83 16.64
CA HIS A 29 -10.37 -8.15 18.01
C HIS A 29 -11.43 -8.90 18.83
N TRP A 30 -12.72 -8.75 18.50
CA TRP A 30 -13.80 -9.49 19.14
C TRP A 30 -13.82 -10.96 18.73
N ASP A 31 -13.67 -11.22 17.40
CA ASP A 31 -13.61 -12.58 16.88
C ASP A 31 -12.35 -13.28 17.37
N LEU A 32 -11.23 -12.57 17.41
CA LEU A 32 -9.98 -13.05 17.98
C LEU A 32 -10.17 -13.44 19.46
N LYS A 33 -10.82 -12.61 20.29
CA LYS A 33 -11.08 -12.87 21.69
C LYS A 33 -11.87 -14.17 21.91
N ARG A 34 -12.85 -14.44 21.05
CA ARG A 34 -13.68 -15.65 21.13
C ARG A 34 -12.90 -16.93 20.83
N ILE A 35 -11.91 -16.86 19.91
CA ILE A 35 -11.20 -18.06 19.46
C ILE A 35 -9.97 -18.40 20.32
N ILE A 36 -9.40 -17.44 21.06
CA ILE A 36 -8.17 -17.62 21.87
C ILE A 36 -8.26 -18.85 22.77
N ARG A 37 -9.39 -19.12 23.40
CA ARG A 37 -9.58 -20.27 24.31
C ARG A 37 -9.31 -21.64 23.68
N TYR A 38 -9.38 -21.76 22.36
CA TYR A 38 -9.16 -23.01 21.62
C TYR A 38 -7.71 -23.21 21.17
N LEU A 39 -6.85 -22.21 21.39
CA LEU A 39 -5.45 -22.25 20.99
C LEU A 39 -4.59 -23.02 22.00
N PRO A 40 -3.43 -23.55 21.58
CA PRO A 40 -2.39 -23.99 22.51
C PRO A 40 -1.96 -22.86 23.44
N LYS A 41 -1.56 -23.17 24.68
CA LYS A 41 -1.28 -22.19 25.75
C LYS A 41 -0.32 -21.08 25.33
N ASP A 42 0.77 -21.40 24.64
CA ASP A 42 1.73 -20.39 24.16
C ASP A 42 1.10 -19.39 23.17
N TYR A 43 0.25 -19.90 22.27
CA TYR A 43 -0.48 -19.08 21.32
C TYR A 43 -1.64 -18.31 21.98
N GLN A 44 -2.24 -18.82 23.04
CA GLN A 44 -3.19 -18.04 23.83
C GLN A 44 -2.55 -16.77 24.39
N LEU A 45 -1.33 -16.87 24.91
CA LEU A 45 -0.58 -15.72 25.43
C LEU A 45 -0.22 -14.72 24.31
N LEU A 46 0.26 -15.22 23.17
CA LEU A 46 0.57 -14.40 22.00
C LEU A 46 -0.67 -13.63 21.50
N TYR A 47 -1.75 -14.34 21.21
CA TYR A 47 -2.95 -13.71 20.64
C TYR A 47 -3.74 -12.88 21.66
N THR A 48 -3.61 -13.14 22.96
CA THR A 48 -4.12 -12.25 23.99
C THR A 48 -3.38 -10.91 23.98
N ALA A 49 -2.05 -10.91 23.89
CA ALA A 49 -1.27 -9.69 23.74
C ALA A 49 -1.62 -8.91 22.48
N ARG A 50 -1.74 -9.60 21.32
CA ARG A 50 -2.18 -9.01 20.06
C ARG A 50 -3.59 -8.43 20.18
N GLN A 51 -4.54 -9.15 20.78
CA GLN A 51 -5.92 -8.70 20.98
C GLN A 51 -5.99 -7.41 21.82
N ILE A 52 -5.23 -7.34 22.92
CA ILE A 52 -5.17 -6.15 23.77
C ILE A 52 -4.56 -4.96 23.00
N LEU A 53 -3.51 -5.16 22.22
CA LEU A 53 -2.90 -4.14 21.37
C LEU A 53 -3.90 -3.61 20.31
N ILE A 54 -4.63 -4.50 19.65
CA ILE A 54 -5.60 -4.16 18.60
C ILE A 54 -6.79 -3.39 19.19
N SER A 55 -7.34 -3.87 20.31
CA SER A 55 -8.47 -3.23 21.01
C SER A 55 -8.08 -1.96 21.76
N ARG A 56 -6.78 -1.66 21.90
CA ARG A 56 -6.22 -0.57 22.72
C ARG A 56 -6.59 -0.69 24.21
N GLY A 57 -6.70 -1.93 24.69
CA GLY A 57 -7.01 -2.23 26.09
C GLY A 57 -5.88 -1.86 27.06
N TYR A 58 -6.16 -2.05 28.31
CA TYR A 58 -5.18 -1.88 29.39
C TYR A 58 -4.30 -3.14 29.55
N GLY A 59 -3.15 -2.98 30.22
CA GLY A 59 -2.26 -4.11 30.54
C GLY A 59 -1.40 -4.61 29.38
N VAL A 60 -1.15 -3.76 28.37
CA VAL A 60 -0.34 -4.11 27.18
C VAL A 60 1.03 -4.66 27.56
N ASP A 61 1.76 -3.98 28.43
CA ASP A 61 3.14 -4.36 28.77
C ASP A 61 3.18 -5.70 29.53
N GLU A 62 2.25 -5.95 30.46
CA GLU A 62 2.11 -7.21 31.15
C GLU A 62 1.70 -8.36 30.18
N ALA A 63 0.82 -8.09 29.26
CA ALA A 63 0.44 -9.09 28.26
C ALA A 63 1.62 -9.49 27.36
N ILE A 64 2.40 -8.51 26.90
CA ILE A 64 3.61 -8.75 26.08
C ILE A 64 4.67 -9.51 26.89
N LYS A 65 4.86 -9.18 28.18
CA LYS A 65 5.82 -9.84 29.08
C LYS A 65 5.53 -11.33 29.21
N LYS A 66 4.24 -11.72 29.27
CA LYS A 66 3.78 -13.12 29.36
C LYS A 66 3.97 -13.92 28.07
N VAL A 67 4.20 -13.28 26.91
CA VAL A 67 4.44 -14.01 25.66
C VAL A 67 5.73 -14.83 25.78
N PRO A 68 5.70 -16.15 25.44
CA PRO A 68 6.88 -17.00 25.49
C PRO A 68 8.02 -16.46 24.62
N GLN A 69 9.27 -16.65 25.07
CA GLN A 69 10.46 -16.10 24.40
C GLN A 69 10.53 -16.45 22.90
N LYS A 70 10.18 -17.70 22.56
CA LYS A 70 10.16 -18.18 21.16
C LYS A 70 9.17 -17.46 20.25
N LEU A 71 8.14 -16.80 20.82
CA LEU A 71 7.10 -16.06 20.09
C LEU A 71 7.24 -14.53 20.22
N LYS A 72 8.21 -14.01 20.97
CA LYS A 72 8.42 -12.56 21.12
C LYS A 72 8.81 -11.85 19.81
N ASN A 73 9.38 -12.59 18.87
CA ASN A 73 9.74 -12.08 17.55
C ASN A 73 8.66 -12.34 16.48
N ASP A 74 7.45 -12.74 16.90
CA ASP A 74 6.33 -12.88 15.98
C ASP A 74 6.06 -11.57 15.23
N PRO A 75 6.01 -11.60 13.88
CA PRO A 75 5.85 -10.40 13.08
C PRO A 75 4.52 -9.68 13.32
N GLY A 76 3.44 -10.42 13.58
CA GLY A 76 2.14 -9.85 13.90
C GLY A 76 2.12 -9.13 15.24
N LEU A 77 2.80 -9.69 16.26
CA LEU A 77 2.97 -9.02 17.56
C LEU A 77 3.77 -7.71 17.42
N LYS A 78 4.88 -7.73 16.67
CA LYS A 78 5.70 -6.54 16.38
C LYS A 78 4.89 -5.50 15.62
N TYR A 79 4.10 -5.91 14.61
CA TYR A 79 3.20 -5.04 13.84
C TYR A 79 2.14 -4.38 14.71
N ASP A 80 1.42 -5.15 15.54
CA ASP A 80 0.37 -4.63 16.39
C ASP A 80 0.95 -3.66 17.44
N ARG A 81 2.15 -3.95 17.96
CA ARG A 81 2.87 -3.07 18.89
C ARG A 81 3.33 -1.77 18.21
N LEU A 82 3.85 -1.84 16.98
CA LEU A 82 4.19 -0.67 16.16
C LEU A 82 2.98 0.23 15.96
N LYS A 83 1.87 -0.34 15.50
CA LYS A 83 0.61 0.35 15.24
C LYS A 83 0.04 1.01 16.49
N TRP A 84 0.09 0.30 17.62
CA TRP A 84 -0.35 0.81 18.93
C TRP A 84 0.51 2.00 19.39
N ARG A 85 1.84 1.89 19.32
CA ARG A 85 2.77 2.97 19.68
C ARG A 85 2.55 4.20 18.80
N ARG A 86 2.45 4.02 17.47
CA ARG A 86 2.16 5.13 16.54
C ARG A 86 0.84 5.83 16.88
N LYS A 87 -0.22 5.05 17.14
CA LYS A 87 -1.53 5.62 17.51
C LYS A 87 -1.54 6.37 18.84
N LYS A 88 -0.59 6.09 19.72
CA LYS A 88 -0.34 6.84 20.96
C LYS A 88 0.62 8.03 20.77
N GLY A 89 0.97 8.37 19.53
CA GLY A 89 1.90 9.47 19.23
C GLY A 89 3.38 9.17 19.53
N ARG A 90 3.71 7.93 19.91
CA ARG A 90 5.06 7.52 20.29
C ARG A 90 5.89 7.12 19.08
N VAL A 91 6.20 8.09 18.20
CA VAL A 91 6.89 7.84 16.93
C VAL A 91 8.29 7.27 17.13
N ASP A 92 9.07 7.81 18.07
CA ASP A 92 10.45 7.36 18.30
C ASP A 92 10.50 5.90 18.76
N SER A 93 9.63 5.50 19.68
CA SER A 93 9.53 4.08 20.10
C SER A 93 8.93 3.16 19.01
N SER A 94 8.23 3.72 18.02
CA SER A 94 7.81 2.98 16.83
C SER A 94 9.00 2.73 15.90
N LEU A 95 9.94 3.66 15.80
CA LEU A 95 11.16 3.50 15.02
C LEU A 95 12.08 2.41 15.57
N GLU A 96 12.13 2.23 16.91
CA GLU A 96 12.85 1.11 17.53
C GLU A 96 12.39 -0.23 16.96
N ILE A 97 11.08 -0.43 16.82
CA ILE A 97 10.53 -1.68 16.26
C ILE A 97 10.92 -1.82 14.80
N LEU A 98 10.81 -0.75 14.00
CA LEU A 98 11.17 -0.79 12.56
C LEU A 98 12.67 -1.05 12.32
N ASN A 99 13.52 -0.69 13.28
CA ASN A 99 14.96 -0.97 13.22
C ASN A 99 15.31 -2.39 13.68
N ASP A 100 14.50 -3.01 14.54
CA ASP A 100 14.71 -4.34 15.12
C ASP A 100 14.22 -5.48 14.23
N ILE A 101 13.30 -5.21 13.29
CA ILE A 101 12.71 -6.23 12.43
C ILE A 101 13.50 -6.50 11.16
N GLN A 102 13.39 -7.73 10.64
CA GLN A 102 13.88 -8.07 9.32
C GLN A 102 12.94 -7.52 8.24
N ASN A 103 13.50 -6.76 7.28
CA ASN A 103 12.72 -6.17 6.20
C ASN A 103 12.68 -7.10 4.98
N THR A 104 12.11 -8.31 5.15
CA THR A 104 11.92 -9.29 4.09
C THR A 104 10.44 -9.67 3.99
N LYS A 105 9.97 -9.98 2.78
CA LYS A 105 8.57 -10.42 2.53
C LYS A 105 8.22 -11.61 3.43
N LYS A 106 9.17 -12.56 3.58
CA LYS A 106 9.00 -13.75 4.42
C LYS A 106 8.76 -13.41 5.89
N TYR A 107 9.55 -12.48 6.47
CA TYR A 107 9.39 -12.10 7.88
C TYR A 107 8.13 -11.24 8.10
N LEU A 108 7.89 -10.25 7.23
CA LEU A 108 6.79 -9.33 7.43
C LEU A 108 5.40 -9.96 7.26
N VAL A 109 5.29 -11.09 6.54
CA VAL A 109 4.04 -11.83 6.25
C VAL A 109 3.03 -11.00 5.45
N ARG A 110 2.73 -9.79 5.92
CA ARG A 110 1.80 -8.82 5.35
C ARG A 110 2.48 -7.46 5.13
N PRO A 111 3.45 -7.36 4.19
CA PRO A 111 4.19 -6.12 3.94
C PRO A 111 3.27 -4.95 3.51
N ASP A 112 2.14 -5.22 2.88
CA ASP A 112 1.08 -4.26 2.57
C ASP A 112 0.55 -3.54 3.82
N LYS A 113 0.31 -4.27 4.90
CA LYS A 113 -0.14 -3.69 6.17
C LYS A 113 0.97 -2.89 6.87
N TRP A 114 2.21 -3.39 6.82
CA TRP A 114 3.37 -2.66 7.31
C TRP A 114 3.58 -1.35 6.54
N TRP A 115 3.33 -1.34 5.24
CA TRP A 115 3.42 -0.14 4.42
C TRP A 115 2.51 0.97 4.94
N LYS A 116 1.27 0.67 5.29
CA LYS A 116 0.35 1.66 5.86
C LYS A 116 0.94 2.39 7.08
N GLU A 117 1.59 1.66 7.97
CA GLU A 117 2.23 2.26 9.15
C GLU A 117 3.51 3.04 8.78
N ARG A 118 4.34 2.48 7.88
CA ARG A 118 5.57 3.12 7.38
C ARG A 118 5.28 4.44 6.68
N SER A 119 4.27 4.48 5.83
CA SER A 119 3.90 5.69 5.10
C SER A 119 3.46 6.82 6.04
N ILE A 120 2.70 6.50 7.10
CA ILE A 120 2.28 7.49 8.11
C ILE A 120 3.48 7.99 8.92
N ILE A 121 4.34 7.07 9.38
CA ILE A 121 5.55 7.42 10.13
C ILE A 121 6.50 8.23 9.25
N GLY A 122 6.68 7.83 7.98
CA GLY A 122 7.50 8.55 7.02
C GLY A 122 7.06 10.00 6.83
N ARG A 123 5.75 10.23 6.62
CA ARG A 123 5.19 11.59 6.51
C ARG A 123 5.40 12.40 7.80
N SER A 124 5.20 11.79 8.98
CA SER A 124 5.49 12.46 10.26
C SER A 124 6.95 12.84 10.41
N LEU A 125 7.87 12.00 9.94
CA LEU A 125 9.31 12.28 9.96
C LEU A 125 9.69 13.40 8.96
N LEU A 126 9.05 13.45 7.79
CA LEU A 126 9.24 14.54 6.83
C LEU A 126 8.79 15.88 7.43
N TYR A 127 7.63 15.90 8.08
CA TYR A 127 7.16 17.10 8.79
C TYR A 127 8.17 17.57 9.86
N LYS A 128 8.79 16.61 10.58
CA LYS A 128 9.86 16.89 11.56
C LYS A 128 11.24 17.15 10.92
N LYS A 129 11.34 17.26 9.60
CA LYS A 129 12.57 17.44 8.82
C LYS A 129 13.63 16.33 9.03
N LYS A 130 13.22 15.14 9.50
CA LYS A 130 14.10 13.98 9.67
C LYS A 130 14.17 13.16 8.37
N TYR A 131 14.67 13.75 7.28
CA TYR A 131 14.56 13.25 5.91
C TYR A 131 15.26 11.89 5.70
N ASN A 132 16.48 11.72 6.21
CA ASN A 132 17.22 10.47 6.11
C ASN A 132 16.49 9.32 6.81
N THR A 133 15.92 9.57 7.99
CA THR A 133 15.14 8.57 8.73
C THR A 133 13.83 8.27 8.01
N ALA A 134 13.16 9.28 7.45
CA ALA A 134 11.95 9.10 6.65
C ALA A 134 12.21 8.17 5.46
N TYR A 135 13.28 8.43 4.70
CA TYR A 135 13.68 7.59 3.59
C TYR A 135 13.95 6.14 4.02
N LYS A 136 14.76 5.93 5.08
CA LYS A 136 15.06 4.58 5.62
C LYS A 136 13.80 3.81 6.03
N VAL A 137 12.79 4.50 6.56
CA VAL A 137 11.52 3.88 6.96
C VAL A 137 10.70 3.49 5.73
N VAL A 138 10.60 4.37 4.75
CA VAL A 138 9.74 4.21 3.57
C VAL A 138 10.32 3.20 2.58
N SER A 139 11.61 3.28 2.28
CA SER A 139 12.27 2.42 1.27
C SER A 139 12.39 0.95 1.67
N LYS A 140 12.27 0.62 2.97
CA LYS A 140 12.37 -0.77 3.48
C LYS A 140 11.02 -1.47 3.52
N HIS A 141 10.21 -1.37 2.46
CA HIS A 141 8.84 -1.90 2.43
C HIS A 141 8.74 -3.40 2.13
N ALA A 142 9.76 -4.00 1.52
CA ALA A 142 9.86 -5.43 1.19
C ALA A 142 8.71 -5.98 0.30
N MET A 143 8.06 -5.11 -0.48
CA MET A 143 7.07 -5.49 -1.49
C MET A 143 7.72 -5.53 -2.88
N SER A 144 7.11 -6.23 -3.83
CA SER A 144 7.59 -6.37 -5.21
C SER A 144 6.54 -6.01 -6.26
N GLU A 145 5.27 -5.86 -5.87
CA GLU A 145 4.15 -5.62 -6.75
C GLU A 145 2.95 -5.05 -6.00
N GLY A 146 1.96 -4.58 -6.75
CA GLY A 146 0.71 -4.08 -6.20
C GLY A 146 0.70 -2.57 -5.94
N PRO A 147 -0.48 -2.01 -5.61
CA PRO A 147 -0.65 -0.56 -5.45
C PRO A 147 0.17 0.01 -4.27
N GLU A 148 0.34 -0.74 -3.20
CA GLU A 148 1.16 -0.35 -2.05
C GLU A 148 2.66 -0.31 -2.40
N TYR A 149 3.13 -1.22 -3.28
CA TYR A 149 4.49 -1.19 -3.82
C TYR A 149 4.71 0.07 -4.64
N ALA A 150 3.81 0.36 -5.57
CA ALA A 150 3.89 1.56 -6.39
C ALA A 150 3.92 2.83 -5.53
N GLU A 151 3.05 2.93 -4.52
CA GLU A 151 3.05 4.08 -3.59
C GLU A 151 4.38 4.18 -2.82
N ALA A 152 4.96 3.06 -2.39
CA ALA A 152 6.20 3.02 -1.63
C ALA A 152 7.40 3.47 -2.48
N GLU A 153 7.48 2.98 -3.70
CA GLU A 153 8.54 3.36 -4.64
C GLU A 153 8.42 4.83 -5.01
N TRP A 154 7.22 5.30 -5.33
CA TRP A 154 7.03 6.73 -5.61
C TRP A 154 7.41 7.62 -4.43
N MET A 155 6.99 7.28 -3.22
CA MET A 155 7.29 8.07 -2.03
C MET A 155 8.80 8.05 -1.71
N SER A 156 9.47 6.91 -1.91
CA SER A 156 10.92 6.78 -1.74
C SER A 156 11.69 7.66 -2.72
N GLY A 157 11.31 7.61 -4.00
CA GLY A 157 11.88 8.47 -5.05
C GLY A 157 11.67 9.95 -4.77
N TRP A 158 10.45 10.32 -4.36
CA TRP A 158 10.13 11.70 -4.01
C TRP A 158 10.97 12.22 -2.84
N ILE A 159 11.16 11.42 -1.80
CA ILE A 159 12.01 11.78 -0.66
C ILE A 159 13.48 11.91 -1.11
N ALA A 160 13.97 10.96 -1.90
CA ALA A 160 15.35 10.96 -2.39
C ALA A 160 15.64 12.21 -3.24
N LEU A 161 14.77 12.54 -4.18
CA LEU A 161 14.97 13.70 -5.06
C LEU A 161 14.77 15.02 -4.33
N SER A 162 13.63 15.18 -3.64
CA SER A 162 13.21 16.48 -3.14
C SER A 162 13.91 16.90 -1.86
N PHE A 163 14.19 15.97 -0.95
CA PHE A 163 14.71 16.25 0.38
C PHE A 163 16.16 15.83 0.58
N LEU A 164 16.56 14.68 0.03
CA LEU A 164 17.93 14.18 0.16
C LEU A 164 18.87 14.71 -0.93
N LYS A 165 18.32 15.25 -2.02
CA LYS A 165 19.08 15.72 -3.18
C LYS A 165 19.95 14.61 -3.80
N LYS A 166 19.41 13.40 -3.87
CA LYS A 166 20.07 12.21 -4.42
C LYS A 166 19.30 11.73 -5.65
N PRO A 167 19.47 12.37 -6.83
CA PRO A 167 18.71 12.06 -8.01
C PRO A 167 18.96 10.64 -8.55
N GLU A 168 20.19 10.11 -8.46
CA GLU A 168 20.51 8.75 -8.91
C GLU A 168 19.75 7.69 -8.10
N LEU A 169 19.53 7.96 -6.81
CA LEU A 169 18.73 7.10 -5.95
C LEU A 169 17.25 7.20 -6.28
N ALA A 170 16.79 8.41 -6.60
CA ALA A 170 15.41 8.66 -6.99
C ALA A 170 15.04 8.03 -8.32
N GLU A 171 15.97 7.99 -9.28
CA GLU A 171 15.82 7.37 -10.58
C GLU A 171 15.35 5.92 -10.47
N ASN A 172 16.05 5.12 -9.67
CA ASN A 172 15.74 3.71 -9.47
C ASN A 172 14.30 3.54 -8.93
N HIS A 173 13.94 4.34 -7.94
CA HIS A 173 12.60 4.29 -7.35
C HIS A 173 11.50 4.72 -8.34
N PHE A 174 11.72 5.77 -9.10
CA PHE A 174 10.72 6.21 -10.08
C PHE A 174 10.62 5.28 -11.29
N LYS A 175 11.69 4.61 -11.70
CA LYS A 175 11.63 3.52 -12.68
C LYS A 175 10.82 2.34 -12.15
N ASN A 176 11.08 1.89 -10.92
CA ASN A 176 10.29 0.84 -10.28
C ASN A 176 8.81 1.20 -10.19
N PHE A 177 8.50 2.44 -9.83
CA PHE A 177 7.13 2.94 -9.84
C PHE A 177 6.53 2.90 -11.26
N TYR A 178 7.18 3.50 -12.25
CA TYR A 178 6.66 3.63 -13.62
C TYR A 178 6.35 2.27 -14.24
N TYR A 179 7.26 1.31 -14.10
CA TYR A 179 7.09 -0.02 -14.67
C TYR A 179 6.12 -0.93 -13.88
N SER A 180 5.68 -0.50 -12.71
CA SER A 180 4.70 -1.24 -11.88
C SER A 180 3.25 -0.78 -12.07
N VAL A 181 3.00 0.24 -12.89
CA VAL A 181 1.68 0.86 -13.05
C VAL A 181 1.26 0.88 -14.52
N ASN A 182 -0.08 0.89 -14.76
CA ASN A 182 -0.63 0.84 -16.11
C ASN A 182 -1.68 1.94 -16.40
N TYR A 183 -2.06 2.73 -15.40
CA TYR A 183 -3.08 3.76 -15.59
C TYR A 183 -2.46 5.10 -16.01
N PRO A 184 -3.10 5.86 -16.91
CA PRO A 184 -2.62 7.15 -17.41
C PRO A 184 -2.18 8.12 -16.32
N ILE A 185 -2.95 8.22 -15.23
CA ILE A 185 -2.64 9.09 -14.08
C ILE A 185 -1.31 8.68 -13.42
N SER A 186 -1.04 7.39 -13.30
CA SER A 186 0.18 6.88 -12.66
C SER A 186 1.36 6.93 -13.63
N LEU A 187 1.15 6.58 -14.90
CA LEU A 187 2.18 6.63 -15.94
C LEU A 187 2.70 8.06 -16.13
N SER A 188 1.80 9.02 -16.31
CA SER A 188 2.18 10.44 -16.43
C SER A 188 2.94 10.96 -15.22
N ARG A 189 2.51 10.52 -14.01
CA ARG A 189 3.20 10.87 -12.76
C ARG A 189 4.63 10.33 -12.74
N GLY A 190 4.81 9.04 -13.09
CA GLY A 190 6.14 8.42 -13.14
C GLY A 190 7.05 9.07 -14.17
N ALA A 191 6.54 9.30 -15.38
CA ALA A 191 7.26 9.96 -16.45
C ALA A 191 7.69 11.39 -16.07
N TYR A 192 6.79 12.19 -15.52
CA TYR A 192 7.11 13.54 -15.04
C TYR A 192 8.23 13.53 -13.98
N TRP A 193 8.15 12.64 -13.00
CA TRP A 193 9.16 12.60 -11.94
C TRP A 193 10.49 12.03 -12.42
N LEU A 194 10.51 11.13 -13.42
CA LEU A 194 11.73 10.71 -14.11
C LEU A 194 12.33 11.86 -14.91
N GLY A 195 11.52 12.61 -15.65
CA GLY A 195 11.98 13.83 -16.33
C GLY A 195 12.66 14.82 -15.39
N ARG A 196 12.03 15.09 -14.22
CA ARG A 196 12.61 15.92 -13.17
C ARG A 196 13.89 15.36 -12.57
N THR A 197 14.00 14.06 -12.47
CA THR A 197 15.18 13.39 -11.95
C THR A 197 16.36 13.57 -12.88
N TYR A 198 16.17 13.31 -14.18
CA TYR A 198 17.20 13.50 -15.20
C TYR A 198 17.56 14.99 -15.38
N GLU A 199 16.60 15.89 -15.23
CA GLU A 199 16.87 17.35 -15.17
C GLU A 199 17.84 17.68 -14.03
N LYS A 200 17.72 17.04 -12.87
CA LYS A 200 18.62 17.22 -11.72
C LYS A 200 19.99 16.53 -11.89
N ILE A 201 20.05 15.44 -12.63
CA ILE A 201 21.31 14.79 -13.03
C ILE A 201 22.08 15.65 -14.06
N GLY A 202 21.39 16.47 -14.83
CA GLY A 202 21.95 17.25 -15.94
C GLY A 202 21.84 16.54 -17.29
N ASP A 203 21.17 15.40 -17.35
CA ASP A 203 20.92 14.63 -18.58
C ASP A 203 19.67 15.19 -19.28
N LYS A 204 19.90 16.16 -20.16
CA LYS A 204 18.85 16.85 -20.92
C LYS A 204 18.11 15.92 -21.89
N GLU A 205 18.81 14.97 -22.49
CA GLU A 205 18.22 14.04 -23.46
C GLU A 205 17.20 13.15 -22.79
N ASN A 206 17.57 12.44 -21.74
CA ASN A 206 16.65 11.59 -20.99
C ASN A 206 15.56 12.41 -20.27
N SER A 207 15.87 13.59 -19.79
CA SER A 207 14.86 14.50 -19.20
C SER A 207 13.77 14.83 -20.22
N ASN A 208 14.13 15.26 -21.43
CA ASN A 208 13.17 15.57 -22.49
C ASN A 208 12.38 14.33 -22.93
N LYS A 209 13.04 13.18 -23.06
CA LYS A 209 12.39 11.91 -23.40
C LYS A 209 11.28 11.57 -22.40
N TRP A 210 11.55 11.65 -21.11
CA TRP A 210 10.57 11.33 -20.08
C TRP A 210 9.46 12.36 -19.95
N TYR A 211 9.76 13.66 -20.14
CA TYR A 211 8.71 14.66 -20.21
C TYR A 211 7.84 14.48 -21.46
N PHE A 212 8.42 14.11 -22.60
CA PHE A 212 7.65 13.80 -23.80
C PHE A 212 6.73 12.58 -23.58
N GLU A 213 7.24 11.52 -22.97
CA GLU A 213 6.43 10.37 -22.58
C GLU A 213 5.24 10.77 -21.66
N GLY A 214 5.49 11.58 -20.66
CA GLY A 214 4.44 12.09 -19.78
C GLY A 214 3.41 12.96 -20.51
N SER A 215 3.83 13.72 -21.51
CA SER A 215 2.96 14.63 -22.28
C SER A 215 1.90 13.94 -23.13
N ASN A 216 2.03 12.63 -23.37
CA ASN A 216 1.01 11.83 -24.05
C ASN A 216 -0.29 11.67 -23.24
N TYR A 217 -0.29 12.07 -21.96
CA TYR A 217 -1.43 11.91 -21.05
C TYR A 217 -2.05 13.26 -20.65
N LEU A 218 -2.41 14.10 -21.62
CA LEU A 218 -2.87 15.50 -21.41
C LEU A 218 -4.11 15.65 -20.53
N THR A 219 -4.92 14.60 -20.38
CA THR A 219 -6.07 14.60 -19.46
C THR A 219 -5.67 14.51 -17.99
N THR A 220 -4.37 14.31 -17.71
CA THR A 220 -3.83 14.16 -16.34
C THR A 220 -3.02 15.38 -15.93
N TYR A 221 -2.99 15.67 -14.62
CA TYR A 221 -2.20 16.76 -14.06
C TYR A 221 -0.71 16.70 -14.44
N TYR A 222 -0.09 15.53 -14.28
CA TYR A 222 1.34 15.36 -14.60
C TYR A 222 1.60 15.32 -16.11
N GLY A 223 0.61 14.91 -16.90
CA GLY A 223 0.67 15.01 -18.36
C GLY A 223 0.76 16.46 -18.82
N GLN A 224 -0.09 17.32 -18.27
CA GLN A 224 -0.06 18.76 -18.57
C GLN A 224 1.25 19.41 -18.12
N LEU A 225 1.75 19.09 -16.91
CA LEU A 225 3.05 19.58 -16.45
C LEU A 225 4.20 19.11 -17.36
N SER A 226 4.15 17.89 -17.85
CA SER A 226 5.15 17.35 -18.79
C SER A 226 5.09 18.08 -20.13
N HIS A 227 3.89 18.31 -20.64
CA HIS A 227 3.69 19.08 -21.89
C HIS A 227 4.27 20.50 -21.79
N MET A 228 4.02 21.20 -20.68
CA MET A 228 4.62 22.52 -20.42
C MET A 228 6.15 22.52 -20.40
N LYS A 229 6.78 21.37 -20.12
CA LYS A 229 8.25 21.23 -20.16
C LYS A 229 8.79 21.05 -21.58
N VAL A 230 8.10 20.30 -22.43
CA VAL A 230 8.57 20.00 -23.81
C VAL A 230 8.03 20.98 -24.85
N LYS A 231 6.85 21.56 -24.60
CA LYS A 231 6.14 22.46 -25.53
C LYS A 231 5.60 23.70 -24.80
N PRO A 232 6.44 24.55 -24.23
CA PRO A 232 6.02 25.64 -23.34
C PRO A 232 5.17 26.73 -24.00
N GLN A 233 5.22 26.83 -25.34
CA GLN A 233 4.46 27.82 -26.11
C GLN A 233 3.17 27.25 -26.73
N GLU A 234 2.97 25.93 -26.68
CA GLU A 234 1.79 25.31 -27.25
C GLU A 234 0.66 25.26 -26.22
N LYS A 235 -0.56 25.62 -26.66
CA LYS A 235 -1.77 25.40 -25.84
C LYS A 235 -2.09 23.90 -25.76
N PHE A 236 -2.72 23.52 -24.65
CA PHE A 236 -3.26 22.16 -24.53
C PHE A 236 -4.41 21.99 -25.51
N GLU A 237 -4.24 21.14 -26.50
CA GLU A 237 -5.32 20.67 -27.35
C GLU A 237 -5.63 19.24 -26.91
N LEU A 238 -6.77 19.05 -26.27
CA LEU A 238 -7.32 17.72 -26.08
C LEU A 238 -7.88 17.28 -27.41
N ASP A 239 -7.59 16.04 -27.79
CA ASP A 239 -8.22 15.43 -28.95
C ASP A 239 -9.73 15.66 -28.84
N LYS A 240 -10.30 16.26 -29.90
CA LYS A 240 -11.75 16.39 -29.98
C LYS A 240 -12.32 14.99 -29.79
N LEU A 241 -13.30 14.85 -28.91
CA LEU A 241 -14.04 13.61 -28.77
C LEU A 241 -14.33 13.12 -30.18
N MET A 242 -13.70 12.01 -30.59
CA MET A 242 -14.10 11.38 -31.84
C MET A 242 -15.58 11.10 -31.71
N PHE A 243 -16.38 11.69 -32.60
CA PHE A 243 -17.77 11.27 -32.72
C PHE A 243 -17.71 9.77 -32.98
N VAL A 244 -18.28 9.01 -32.06
CA VAL A 244 -18.37 7.57 -32.23
C VAL A 244 -19.23 7.37 -33.45
N ASP A 245 -18.72 6.64 -34.46
CA ASP A 245 -19.49 6.28 -35.65
C ASP A 245 -20.84 5.66 -35.21
N ASP A 246 -21.94 6.08 -35.81
CA ASP A 246 -23.30 5.63 -35.43
C ASP A 246 -23.42 4.10 -35.33
N LYS A 247 -22.62 3.39 -36.10
CA LYS A 247 -22.52 1.92 -36.01
C LYS A 247 -21.99 1.43 -34.68
N TYR A 248 -20.94 2.05 -34.14
CA TYR A 248 -20.39 1.68 -32.82
C TYR A 248 -21.33 2.08 -31.69
N GLU A 249 -22.05 3.18 -31.84
CA GLU A 249 -23.07 3.63 -30.92
C GLU A 249 -24.22 2.61 -30.85
N GLN A 250 -24.71 2.16 -31.97
CA GLN A 250 -25.76 1.11 -32.06
C GLN A 250 -25.29 -0.21 -31.45
N GLU A 251 -24.06 -0.66 -31.79
CA GLU A 251 -23.49 -1.88 -31.19
C GLU A 251 -23.29 -1.76 -29.69
N PHE A 252 -23.00 -0.56 -29.17
CA PHE A 252 -22.87 -0.29 -27.75
C PHE A 252 -24.22 -0.46 -27.03
N TYR A 253 -25.28 0.13 -27.56
CA TYR A 253 -26.63 0.03 -26.95
C TYR A 253 -27.23 -1.38 -27.05
N LEU A 254 -26.77 -2.21 -27.99
CA LEU A 254 -27.17 -3.62 -28.06
C LEU A 254 -26.55 -4.51 -26.98
N LYS A 255 -25.53 -4.04 -26.27
CA LYS A 255 -24.92 -4.83 -25.19
C LYS A 255 -25.87 -4.96 -24.00
N LYS A 256 -26.11 -6.20 -23.55
CA LYS A 256 -27.01 -6.50 -22.41
C LYS A 256 -26.69 -5.67 -21.15
N LEU A 257 -25.42 -5.41 -20.87
CA LEU A 257 -24.99 -4.59 -19.74
C LEU A 257 -25.46 -3.13 -19.86
N VAL A 258 -25.42 -2.56 -21.06
CA VAL A 258 -25.90 -1.18 -21.30
C VAL A 258 -27.39 -1.11 -21.08
N ALA A 259 -28.18 -2.05 -21.65
CA ALA A 259 -29.61 -2.10 -21.41
C ALA A 259 -30.00 -2.25 -19.93
N ILE A 260 -29.20 -3.00 -19.16
CA ILE A 260 -29.40 -3.11 -17.71
C ILE A 260 -29.09 -1.78 -17.01
N VAL A 261 -28.02 -1.07 -17.40
CA VAL A 261 -27.67 0.24 -16.86
C VAL A 261 -28.77 1.25 -17.13
N ASP A 262 -29.25 1.32 -18.37
CA ASP A 262 -30.36 2.22 -18.78
C ASP A 262 -31.64 1.92 -18.00
N LEU A 263 -31.99 0.64 -17.83
CA LEU A 263 -33.15 0.24 -17.04
C LEU A 263 -33.00 0.64 -15.56
N LEU A 264 -31.82 0.47 -14.99
CA LEU A 264 -31.53 0.86 -13.60
C LEU A 264 -31.57 2.37 -13.42
N ASP A 265 -31.10 3.13 -14.38
CA ASP A 265 -31.18 4.59 -14.40
C ASP A 265 -32.66 5.06 -14.48
N TYR A 266 -33.41 4.50 -15.42
CA TYR A 266 -34.86 4.75 -15.55
C TYR A 266 -35.62 4.47 -14.24
N LEU A 267 -35.21 3.44 -13.51
CA LEU A 267 -35.79 3.05 -12.21
C LEU A 267 -35.21 3.84 -11.02
N ASN A 268 -34.34 4.82 -11.25
CA ASN A 268 -33.62 5.60 -10.23
C ASN A 268 -32.86 4.71 -9.22
N LYS A 269 -32.20 3.65 -9.71
CA LYS A 269 -31.47 2.67 -8.91
C LYS A 269 -29.95 2.89 -8.94
N ASP A 270 -29.48 4.12 -8.81
CA ASP A 270 -28.07 4.56 -8.90
C ASP A 270 -27.08 3.70 -8.11
N LYS A 271 -27.51 3.16 -6.98
CA LYS A 271 -26.66 2.28 -6.17
C LYS A 271 -26.21 1.03 -6.95
N TYR A 272 -27.10 0.45 -7.75
CA TYR A 272 -26.82 -0.75 -8.53
C TYR A 272 -26.05 -0.40 -9.82
N THR A 273 -26.38 0.72 -10.46
CA THR A 273 -25.66 1.26 -11.62
C THR A 273 -24.18 1.45 -11.29
N LYS A 274 -23.86 2.07 -10.15
CA LYS A 274 -22.48 2.26 -9.67
C LYS A 274 -21.70 0.95 -9.40
N HIS A 275 -22.38 -0.15 -9.14
CA HIS A 275 -21.72 -1.45 -8.99
C HIS A 275 -21.39 -2.12 -10.33
N ILE A 276 -22.17 -1.84 -11.37
CA ILE A 276 -21.97 -2.40 -12.72
C ILE A 276 -20.87 -1.63 -13.46
N LEU A 277 -20.76 -0.32 -13.21
CA LEU A 277 -19.78 0.57 -13.86
C LEU A 277 -18.39 0.59 -13.18
N ARG A 278 -18.18 -0.17 -12.12
CA ARG A 278 -16.89 -0.35 -11.42
C ARG A 278 -16.21 -1.64 -11.81
#